data_4075b9bd4709ddee092a2e04c4877cef
#
_entry.id   4075b9bd4709ddee092a2e04c4877cef
#
_cell.length_a   1.000
_cell.length_b   1.000
_cell.length_c   1.000
_cell.angle_alpha   90.00
_cell.angle_beta   90.00
_cell.angle_gamma   90.00
#
_symmetry.space_group_name_H-M   'P 1'
#
loop_
_entity.id
_entity.type
_entity.pdbx_description
1 polymer ?
#
loop_
_entity_poly.entity_id
_entity_poly.type
_entity_poly.pdbx_seq_one_letter_code
_entity_poly.pdbx_strand_id
1 'polypeptide(L)'
;MKSQKTLFKLATTLLACVSLFSILTSTANAAGAQDNPYGLIEPGELRVASLGDAKPYTFTDASGNFTGFDVEFFTDVAHRIGIKKVVFIGQDFAGILPSVANGRYDAGVAAIGITPAREKTVDFSTGYLAGYLTVLTRKDSGVSDVNSLAKHRLAVVQGTLQESYAMQHFTQTDLVRFPDNNAAISALNNGTVDADFLDYEAAKDYATRFNLIHAADIPSFDAPAGVAIAKGKPEFKAALNKAIQASMQDGTWKKLYEKWFPGSPMPKQYLPNAG
;
A
#
# COMPACT_ATOMS: atom_id res chain seq x y z
N MET A 1 -45.06 -32.78 74.15
CA MET A 1 -45.05 -33.49 72.86
C MET A 1 -45.86 -32.74 71.82
N LYS A 2 -45.37 -31.58 71.37
CA LYS A 2 -45.89 -30.82 70.19
C LYS A 2 -44.83 -29.79 69.84
N SER A 3 -43.79 -30.19 69.14
CA SER A 3 -42.84 -29.20 68.51
C SER A 3 -41.79 -29.89 67.63
N GLN A 4 -42.21 -30.70 66.68
CA GLN A 4 -41.24 -31.24 65.67
C GLN A 4 -41.82 -31.43 64.25
N LYS A 5 -43.00 -30.89 63.95
CA LYS A 5 -43.64 -31.10 62.66
C LYS A 5 -43.63 -29.82 61.73
N THR A 6 -43.09 -28.68 62.22
CA THR A 6 -43.14 -27.45 61.48
C THR A 6 -41.80 -27.06 60.80
N LEU A 7 -40.71 -27.77 61.10
CA LEU A 7 -39.37 -27.47 60.45
C LEU A 7 -39.07 -28.23 59.14
N PHE A 8 -39.94 -29.17 58.74
CA PHE A 8 -39.66 -29.99 57.54
C PHE A 8 -40.37 -29.53 56.29
N LYS A 9 -41.16 -28.44 56.35
CA LYS A 9 -41.85 -27.90 55.16
C LYS A 9 -41.22 -26.62 54.55
N LEU A 10 -40.17 -26.02 55.17
CA LEU A 10 -39.50 -24.86 54.66
C LEU A 10 -38.18 -25.15 53.86
N ALA A 11 -37.71 -26.40 53.93
CA ALA A 11 -36.42 -26.74 53.25
C ALA A 11 -36.59 -27.24 51.82
N THR A 12 -37.82 -27.47 51.32
CA THR A 12 -38.06 -28.01 49.97
C THR A 12 -38.43 -26.96 48.92
N THR A 13 -38.66 -25.70 49.33
CA THR A 13 -39.06 -24.61 48.37
C THR A 13 -37.91 -23.69 47.96
N LEU A 14 -36.70 -23.86 48.56
CA LEU A 14 -35.53 -23.00 48.21
C LEU A 14 -34.56 -23.65 47.21
N LEU A 15 -34.79 -24.89 46.77
CA LEU A 15 -33.88 -25.59 45.83
C LEU A 15 -34.36 -25.55 44.38
N ALA A 16 -35.53 -24.95 44.08
CA ALA A 16 -36.08 -24.88 42.72
C ALA A 16 -35.81 -23.56 41.99
N CYS A 17 -35.25 -22.54 42.67
CA CYS A 17 -35.00 -21.22 42.04
C CYS A 17 -33.55 -20.95 41.60
N VAL A 18 -32.60 -21.88 41.84
CA VAL A 18 -31.19 -21.68 41.51
C VAL A 18 -30.81 -22.29 40.13
N SER A 19 -31.65 -23.15 39.55
CA SER A 19 -31.34 -23.84 38.28
C SER A 19 -31.87 -23.15 37.02
N LEU A 20 -32.53 -21.98 37.11
CA LEU A 20 -33.03 -21.25 35.93
C LEU A 20 -32.20 -20.01 35.57
N PHE A 21 -31.09 -19.72 36.28
CA PHE A 21 -30.30 -18.51 36.01
C PHE A 21 -28.99 -18.78 35.26
N SER A 22 -28.70 -20.02 34.84
CA SER A 22 -27.42 -20.40 34.21
C SER A 22 -27.47 -20.61 32.70
N ILE A 23 -28.55 -20.26 32.00
CA ILE A 23 -28.67 -20.52 30.55
C ILE A 23 -28.67 -19.23 29.70
N LEU A 24 -28.51 -18.02 30.29
CA LEU A 24 -28.60 -16.76 29.54
C LEU A 24 -27.26 -16.03 29.34
N THR A 25 -26.10 -16.65 29.58
CA THR A 25 -24.81 -15.97 29.42
C THR A 25 -23.90 -16.55 28.33
N SER A 26 -24.39 -17.39 27.42
CA SER A 26 -23.53 -18.01 26.38
C SER A 26 -23.82 -17.55 24.94
N THR A 27 -24.66 -16.54 24.73
CA THR A 27 -24.97 -16.08 23.37
C THR A 27 -24.37 -14.72 22.99
N ALA A 28 -23.59 -14.08 23.89
CA ALA A 28 -23.07 -12.73 23.62
C ALA A 28 -21.69 -12.69 22.95
N ASN A 29 -21.01 -13.83 22.75
CA ASN A 29 -19.62 -13.83 22.22
C ASN A 29 -19.45 -14.45 20.83
N ALA A 30 -20.52 -14.81 20.13
CA ALA A 30 -20.44 -15.36 18.78
C ALA A 30 -20.67 -14.30 17.66
N ALA A 31 -21.19 -13.12 18.01
CA ALA A 31 -21.48 -12.07 17.02
C ALA A 31 -20.24 -11.23 16.64
N GLY A 32 -19.20 -11.17 17.49
CA GLY A 32 -18.02 -10.33 17.23
C GLY A 32 -16.96 -10.97 16.31
N ALA A 33 -16.96 -12.29 16.14
CA ALA A 33 -15.96 -13.00 15.33
C ALA A 33 -16.35 -13.13 13.84
N GLN A 34 -17.61 -12.89 13.50
CA GLN A 34 -18.15 -13.07 12.15
C GLN A 34 -18.01 -11.81 11.27
N ASP A 35 -17.77 -10.63 11.84
CA ASP A 35 -17.72 -9.36 11.10
C ASP A 35 -16.31 -8.93 10.64
N ASN A 36 -15.25 -9.69 10.93
CA ASN A 36 -13.87 -9.35 10.56
C ASN A 36 -13.12 -10.54 9.94
N PRO A 37 -13.54 -11.05 8.79
CA PRO A 37 -12.95 -12.24 8.16
C PRO A 37 -11.49 -12.06 7.74
N TYR A 38 -11.02 -10.83 7.61
CA TYR A 38 -9.66 -10.48 7.19
C TYR A 38 -8.74 -10.07 8.36
N GLY A 39 -9.24 -10.09 9.59
CA GLY A 39 -8.48 -9.65 10.77
C GLY A 39 -8.00 -8.21 10.65
N LEU A 40 -8.86 -7.31 10.19
CA LEU A 40 -8.56 -5.88 10.08
C LEU A 40 -8.41 -5.26 11.47
N ILE A 41 -7.65 -4.17 11.55
CA ILE A 41 -7.46 -3.42 12.80
C ILE A 41 -8.81 -2.90 13.30
N GLU A 42 -9.59 -2.32 12.38
CA GLU A 42 -10.96 -1.87 12.66
C GLU A 42 -11.93 -2.66 11.76
N PRO A 43 -12.89 -3.41 12.32
CA PRO A 43 -13.85 -4.16 11.53
C PRO A 43 -14.58 -3.28 10.50
N GLY A 44 -14.54 -3.68 9.21
CA GLY A 44 -15.20 -2.96 8.12
C GLY A 44 -14.47 -1.73 7.59
N GLU A 45 -13.31 -1.38 8.14
CA GLU A 45 -12.45 -0.29 7.67
C GLU A 45 -11.05 -0.81 7.31
N LEU A 46 -10.52 -0.44 6.14
CA LEU A 46 -9.14 -0.65 5.76
C LEU A 46 -8.31 0.60 6.03
N ARG A 47 -7.31 0.46 6.89
CA ARG A 47 -6.31 1.51 7.15
C ARG A 47 -5.07 1.24 6.30
N VAL A 48 -4.77 2.15 5.39
CA VAL A 48 -3.77 2.00 4.34
C VAL A 48 -2.63 2.99 4.54
N ALA A 49 -1.42 2.49 4.73
CA ALA A 49 -0.22 3.31 4.69
C ALA A 49 0.15 3.65 3.24
N SER A 50 0.42 4.91 2.97
CA SER A 50 0.72 5.39 1.62
C SER A 50 1.69 6.58 1.61
N LEU A 51 2.30 6.82 0.45
CA LEU A 51 3.05 8.03 0.18
C LEU A 51 2.11 9.07 -0.48
N GLY A 52 2.10 10.30 0.01
CA GLY A 52 1.11 11.31 -0.39
C GLY A 52 1.58 12.31 -1.46
N ASP A 53 2.68 12.03 -2.18
CA ASP A 53 3.29 12.95 -3.13
C ASP A 53 3.77 12.30 -4.45
N ALA A 54 3.41 11.06 -4.71
CA ALA A 54 3.81 10.31 -5.90
C ALA A 54 2.70 10.32 -6.97
N LYS A 55 2.38 11.48 -7.53
CA LYS A 55 1.45 11.58 -8.68
C LYS A 55 2.06 10.89 -9.91
N PRO A 56 1.28 10.07 -10.67
CA PRO A 56 -0.17 9.87 -10.59
C PRO A 56 -0.61 8.67 -9.74
N TYR A 57 0.29 8.02 -8.98
CA TYR A 57 0.01 6.81 -8.20
C TYR A 57 -0.79 7.10 -6.92
N THR A 58 -0.15 7.76 -5.96
CA THR A 58 -0.73 8.18 -4.69
C THR A 58 -0.28 9.61 -4.36
N PHE A 59 -1.21 10.52 -4.25
CA PHE A 59 -0.91 11.91 -3.88
C PHE A 59 -2.11 12.56 -3.21
N THR A 60 -1.88 13.71 -2.55
CA THR A 60 -2.95 14.51 -1.97
C THR A 60 -3.36 15.62 -2.95
N ASP A 61 -4.65 15.80 -3.14
CA ASP A 61 -5.21 16.92 -3.89
C ASP A 61 -5.13 18.24 -3.09
N ALA A 62 -5.58 19.34 -3.69
CA ALA A 62 -5.58 20.65 -3.05
C ALA A 62 -6.45 20.74 -1.79
N SER A 63 -7.36 19.79 -1.58
CA SER A 63 -8.22 19.67 -0.40
C SER A 63 -7.61 18.75 0.67
N GLY A 64 -6.43 18.17 0.41
CA GLY A 64 -5.75 17.24 1.30
C GLY A 64 -6.26 15.80 1.23
N ASN A 65 -7.12 15.45 0.27
CA ASN A 65 -7.60 14.10 0.09
C ASN A 65 -6.63 13.26 -0.74
N PHE A 66 -6.46 12.00 -0.35
CA PHE A 66 -5.72 11.05 -1.17
C PHE A 66 -6.46 10.75 -2.47
N THR A 67 -5.71 10.74 -3.57
CA THR A 67 -6.18 10.43 -4.92
C THR A 67 -5.05 9.82 -5.75
N GLY A 68 -5.36 9.32 -6.95
CA GLY A 68 -4.40 8.69 -7.86
C GLY A 68 -4.81 7.28 -8.25
N PHE A 69 -4.03 6.68 -9.16
CA PHE A 69 -4.31 5.34 -9.68
C PHE A 69 -4.42 4.30 -8.55
N ASP A 70 -3.42 4.22 -7.69
CA ASP A 70 -3.38 3.25 -6.60
C ASP A 70 -4.53 3.45 -5.62
N VAL A 71 -4.90 4.71 -5.34
CA VAL A 71 -6.01 5.04 -4.43
C VAL A 71 -7.34 4.55 -4.99
N GLU A 72 -7.63 4.88 -6.25
CA GLU A 72 -8.90 4.49 -6.89
C GLU A 72 -8.96 2.98 -7.14
N PHE A 73 -7.85 2.39 -7.62
CA PHE A 73 -7.76 0.96 -7.87
C PHE A 73 -7.91 0.15 -6.58
N PHE A 74 -7.17 0.49 -5.51
CA PHE A 74 -7.28 -0.24 -4.26
C PHE A 74 -8.63 -0.04 -3.57
N THR A 75 -9.26 1.12 -3.73
CA THR A 75 -10.64 1.35 -3.27
C THR A 75 -11.62 0.43 -4.00
N ASP A 76 -11.51 0.26 -5.31
CA ASP A 76 -12.30 -0.72 -6.07
C ASP A 76 -12.08 -2.14 -5.56
N VAL A 77 -10.81 -2.54 -5.37
CA VAL A 77 -10.44 -3.86 -4.83
C VAL A 77 -11.06 -4.09 -3.44
N ALA A 78 -10.98 -3.10 -2.55
CA ALA A 78 -11.57 -3.17 -1.20
C ALA A 78 -13.10 -3.33 -1.25
N HIS A 79 -13.78 -2.57 -2.11
CA HIS A 79 -15.22 -2.67 -2.30
C HIS A 79 -15.65 -4.06 -2.80
N ARG A 80 -14.88 -4.68 -3.71
CA ARG A 80 -15.13 -6.05 -4.23
C ARG A 80 -15.06 -7.12 -3.15
N ILE A 81 -14.28 -6.92 -2.10
CA ILE A 81 -14.19 -7.84 -0.95
C ILE A 81 -15.12 -7.47 0.20
N GLY A 82 -16.05 -6.52 -0.03
CA GLY A 82 -17.09 -6.13 0.93
C GLY A 82 -16.69 -5.02 1.91
N ILE A 83 -15.50 -4.44 1.80
CA ILE A 83 -15.04 -3.35 2.68
C ILE A 83 -15.39 -2.01 2.03
N LYS A 84 -16.25 -1.22 2.68
CA LYS A 84 -16.76 0.05 2.12
C LYS A 84 -15.92 1.26 2.52
N LYS A 85 -15.19 1.18 3.63
CA LYS A 85 -14.40 2.29 4.15
C LYS A 85 -12.92 2.01 3.99
N VAL A 86 -12.23 2.84 3.21
CA VAL A 86 -10.77 2.81 3.01
C VAL A 86 -10.20 4.15 3.44
N VAL A 87 -9.24 4.12 4.36
CA VAL A 87 -8.59 5.32 4.91
C VAL A 87 -7.12 5.28 4.57
N PHE A 88 -6.68 6.15 3.68
CA PHE A 88 -5.27 6.32 3.35
C PHE A 88 -4.61 7.27 4.35
N ILE A 89 -3.42 6.90 4.84
CA ILE A 89 -2.64 7.65 5.80
C ILE A 89 -1.23 7.84 5.24
N GLY A 90 -0.81 9.11 5.11
CA GLY A 90 0.50 9.48 4.59
C GLY A 90 1.61 9.19 5.58
N GLN A 91 2.73 8.66 5.08
CA GLN A 91 3.98 8.52 5.82
C GLN A 91 5.16 8.37 4.85
N ASP A 92 6.38 8.47 5.37
CA ASP A 92 7.59 8.24 4.60
C ASP A 92 7.61 6.83 4.03
N PHE A 93 8.08 6.67 2.80
CA PHE A 93 8.05 5.40 2.08
C PHE A 93 8.76 4.27 2.83
N ALA A 94 9.94 4.55 3.43
CA ALA A 94 10.70 3.58 4.22
C ALA A 94 9.93 3.02 5.43
N GLY A 95 8.95 3.78 5.95
CA GLY A 95 8.11 3.40 7.08
C GLY A 95 6.93 2.50 6.71
N ILE A 96 6.54 2.42 5.44
CA ILE A 96 5.31 1.72 5.02
C ILE A 96 5.37 0.23 5.38
N LEU A 97 6.36 -0.51 4.88
CA LEU A 97 6.45 -1.96 5.09
C LEU A 97 6.61 -2.35 6.57
N PRO A 98 7.50 -1.69 7.35
CA PRO A 98 7.57 -1.94 8.79
C PRO A 98 6.26 -1.67 9.54
N SER A 99 5.54 -0.61 9.19
CA SER A 99 4.27 -0.26 9.82
C SER A 99 3.17 -1.30 9.53
N VAL A 100 3.13 -1.85 8.30
CA VAL A 100 2.22 -2.94 7.91
C VAL A 100 2.61 -4.23 8.63
N ALA A 101 3.91 -4.60 8.63
CA ALA A 101 4.40 -5.80 9.29
C ALA A 101 4.07 -5.83 10.80
N ASN A 102 4.13 -4.67 11.45
CA ASN A 102 3.84 -4.51 12.88
C ASN A 102 2.33 -4.32 13.18
N GLY A 103 1.45 -4.42 12.17
CA GLY A 103 0.00 -4.31 12.36
C GLY A 103 -0.50 -2.91 12.68
N ARG A 104 0.28 -1.85 12.39
CA ARG A 104 -0.18 -0.46 12.54
C ARG A 104 -1.16 -0.07 11.43
N TYR A 105 -1.01 -0.69 10.26
CA TYR A 105 -1.90 -0.55 9.11
C TYR A 105 -2.27 -1.92 8.56
N ASP A 106 -3.43 -2.02 7.93
CA ASP A 106 -3.91 -3.25 7.32
C ASP A 106 -3.20 -3.56 6.01
N ALA A 107 -2.84 -2.51 5.27
CA ALA A 107 -2.19 -2.61 3.97
C ALA A 107 -1.22 -1.45 3.73
N GLY A 108 -0.28 -1.65 2.81
CA GLY A 108 0.58 -0.63 2.23
C GLY A 108 0.34 -0.53 0.72
N VAL A 109 0.05 0.68 0.22
CA VAL A 109 -0.26 0.93 -1.19
C VAL A 109 0.40 2.25 -1.62
N ALA A 110 1.45 2.17 -2.43
CA ALA A 110 2.21 3.32 -2.95
C ALA A 110 3.14 2.87 -4.09
N ALA A 111 2.59 2.25 -5.14
CA ALA A 111 3.35 1.63 -6.23
C ALA A 111 4.51 0.73 -5.73
N ILE A 112 4.28 -0.03 -4.66
CA ILE A 112 5.31 -0.78 -3.94
C ILE A 112 5.73 -2.01 -4.75
N GLY A 113 6.90 -1.98 -5.36
CA GLY A 113 7.45 -3.12 -6.11
C GLY A 113 7.63 -4.36 -5.23
N ILE A 114 7.16 -5.51 -5.72
CA ILE A 114 7.34 -6.82 -5.09
C ILE A 114 8.78 -7.26 -5.31
N THR A 115 9.50 -7.54 -4.22
CA THR A 115 10.86 -8.07 -4.29
C THR A 115 11.08 -9.17 -3.25
N PRO A 116 11.99 -10.13 -3.50
CA PRO A 116 12.31 -11.18 -2.52
C PRO A 116 12.79 -10.65 -1.17
N ALA A 117 13.44 -9.48 -1.16
CA ALA A 117 13.87 -8.83 0.07
C ALA A 117 12.69 -8.33 0.90
N ARG A 118 11.71 -7.67 0.26
CA ARG A 118 10.49 -7.14 0.90
C ARG A 118 9.55 -8.26 1.35
N GLU A 119 9.47 -9.35 0.58
CA GLU A 119 8.67 -10.54 0.92
C GLU A 119 9.16 -11.26 2.19
N LYS A 120 10.38 -11.00 2.67
CA LYS A 120 10.82 -11.47 4.00
C LYS A 120 10.07 -10.79 5.15
N THR A 121 9.62 -9.56 4.96
CA THR A 121 9.00 -8.72 6.00
C THR A 121 7.47 -8.74 5.94
N VAL A 122 6.90 -8.69 4.73
CA VAL A 122 5.45 -8.64 4.48
C VAL A 122 5.06 -9.67 3.44
N ASP A 123 3.76 -9.93 3.28
CA ASP A 123 3.21 -10.59 2.11
C ASP A 123 2.72 -9.55 1.10
N PHE A 124 2.65 -9.95 -0.17
CA PHE A 124 2.10 -9.11 -1.23
C PHE A 124 0.90 -9.78 -1.91
N SER A 125 -0.01 -8.95 -2.42
CA SER A 125 -0.98 -9.39 -3.41
C SER A 125 -0.31 -9.77 -4.73
N THR A 126 -1.09 -10.26 -5.69
CA THR A 126 -0.68 -10.28 -7.11
C THR A 126 -0.27 -8.89 -7.56
N GLY A 127 0.75 -8.79 -8.41
CA GLY A 127 1.17 -7.53 -9.03
C GLY A 127 0.06 -6.94 -9.92
N TYR A 128 -0.10 -5.63 -9.87
CA TYR A 128 -1.15 -4.92 -10.61
C TYR A 128 -0.64 -3.78 -11.49
N LEU A 129 0.64 -3.42 -11.37
CA LEU A 129 1.25 -2.36 -12.15
C LEU A 129 2.74 -2.64 -12.36
N ALA A 130 3.28 -2.28 -13.53
CA ALA A 130 4.70 -2.34 -13.84
C ALA A 130 5.06 -1.23 -14.84
N GLY A 131 6.32 -0.78 -14.83
CA GLY A 131 6.73 0.32 -15.69
C GLY A 131 8.23 0.54 -15.71
N TYR A 132 8.63 1.79 -15.71
CA TYR A 132 10.00 2.25 -15.77
C TYR A 132 10.36 3.13 -14.58
N LEU A 133 11.62 3.10 -14.19
CA LEU A 133 12.28 4.10 -13.37
C LEU A 133 13.00 5.07 -14.30
N THR A 134 13.25 6.30 -13.84
CA THR A 134 13.94 7.30 -14.67
C THR A 134 14.85 8.19 -13.84
N VAL A 135 15.92 8.64 -14.44
CA VAL A 135 16.79 9.69 -13.90
C VAL A 135 16.32 11.03 -14.45
N LEU A 136 15.83 11.88 -13.56
CA LEU A 136 15.39 13.23 -13.85
C LEU A 136 16.48 14.24 -13.48
N THR A 137 16.72 15.24 -14.31
CA THR A 137 17.79 16.21 -14.08
C THR A 137 17.46 17.60 -14.63
N ARG A 138 18.20 18.61 -14.16
CA ARG A 138 18.18 19.95 -14.78
C ARG A 138 19.01 19.95 -16.05
N LYS A 139 18.69 20.85 -16.98
CA LYS A 139 19.39 21.00 -18.27
C LYS A 139 20.86 21.39 -18.11
N ASP A 140 21.24 22.05 -17.02
CA ASP A 140 22.57 22.58 -16.72
C ASP A 140 23.37 21.73 -15.72
N SER A 141 22.87 20.56 -15.33
CA SER A 141 23.49 19.71 -14.31
C SER A 141 24.75 18.99 -14.75
N GLY A 142 24.95 18.83 -16.07
CA GLY A 142 25.99 17.96 -16.62
C GLY A 142 25.61 16.48 -16.69
N VAL A 143 24.45 16.10 -16.20
CA VAL A 143 23.93 14.72 -16.26
C VAL A 143 23.10 14.55 -17.53
N SER A 144 23.52 13.66 -18.44
CA SER A 144 22.87 13.41 -19.72
C SER A 144 22.47 11.94 -19.92
N ASP A 145 23.07 11.04 -19.19
CA ASP A 145 22.83 9.59 -19.22
C ASP A 145 23.30 8.92 -17.92
N VAL A 146 23.19 7.60 -17.84
CA VAL A 146 23.60 6.81 -16.66
C VAL A 146 25.11 6.93 -16.38
N ASN A 147 25.95 6.99 -17.42
CA ASN A 147 27.41 7.05 -17.24
C ASN A 147 27.85 8.39 -16.66
N SER A 148 27.16 9.46 -17.03
CA SER A 148 27.44 10.82 -16.54
C SER A 148 27.04 11.01 -15.06
N LEU A 149 26.31 10.08 -14.44
CA LEU A 149 26.00 10.12 -13.00
C LEU A 149 27.24 9.99 -12.11
N ALA A 150 28.34 9.44 -12.62
CA ALA A 150 29.56 9.29 -11.84
C ALA A 150 30.04 10.65 -11.29
N LYS A 151 30.28 10.71 -9.97
CA LYS A 151 30.69 11.92 -9.23
C LYS A 151 29.62 13.01 -9.10
N HIS A 152 28.38 12.76 -9.55
CA HIS A 152 27.25 13.64 -9.31
C HIS A 152 26.45 13.18 -8.08
N ARG A 153 25.69 14.09 -7.50
CA ARG A 153 24.78 13.83 -6.40
C ARG A 153 23.42 13.40 -6.93
N LEU A 154 23.02 12.18 -6.63
CA LEU A 154 21.76 11.58 -7.05
C LEU A 154 20.80 11.47 -5.86
N ALA A 155 19.67 12.17 -5.95
CA ALA A 155 18.58 11.99 -5.00
C ALA A 155 17.90 10.64 -5.23
N VAL A 156 17.54 9.99 -4.14
CA VAL A 156 16.67 8.81 -4.10
C VAL A 156 15.77 8.90 -2.87
N VAL A 157 14.54 8.43 -2.99
CA VAL A 157 13.67 8.26 -1.81
C VAL A 157 14.10 6.99 -1.07
N GLN A 158 14.30 7.10 0.24
CA GLN A 158 14.79 6.01 1.07
C GLN A 158 13.84 4.81 1.06
N GLY A 159 14.39 3.59 0.98
CA GLY A 159 13.64 2.33 1.00
C GLY A 159 13.02 1.94 -0.35
N THR A 160 13.22 2.73 -1.40
CA THR A 160 12.66 2.48 -2.74
C THR A 160 13.46 1.45 -3.56
N LEU A 161 12.88 1.01 -4.69
CA LEU A 161 13.61 0.24 -5.71
C LEU A 161 14.75 1.05 -6.30
N GLN A 162 14.54 2.35 -6.50
CA GLN A 162 15.50 3.28 -7.03
C GLN A 162 16.74 3.35 -6.15
N GLU A 163 16.60 3.47 -4.83
CA GLU A 163 17.72 3.42 -3.92
C GLU A 163 18.50 2.10 -4.05
N SER A 164 17.79 0.98 -4.00
CA SER A 164 18.39 -0.35 -4.10
C SER A 164 19.12 -0.56 -5.43
N TYR A 165 18.52 -0.11 -6.53
CA TYR A 165 19.12 -0.17 -7.86
C TYR A 165 20.38 0.72 -7.95
N ALA A 166 20.30 1.96 -7.49
CA ALA A 166 21.41 2.91 -7.53
C ALA A 166 22.60 2.41 -6.70
N MET A 167 22.37 1.83 -5.51
CA MET A 167 23.44 1.22 -4.70
C MET A 167 24.15 0.08 -5.41
N GLN A 168 23.48 -0.66 -6.28
CA GLN A 168 24.04 -1.80 -7.01
C GLN A 168 24.72 -1.41 -8.32
N HIS A 169 24.15 -0.42 -9.03
CA HIS A 169 24.51 -0.13 -10.42
C HIS A 169 25.17 1.25 -10.61
N PHE A 170 24.95 2.21 -9.71
CA PHE A 170 25.51 3.56 -9.79
C PHE A 170 26.60 3.79 -8.72
N THR A 171 27.54 2.85 -8.61
CA THR A 171 28.52 2.76 -7.52
C THR A 171 29.50 3.93 -7.39
N GLN A 172 29.61 4.78 -8.42
CA GLN A 172 30.45 5.98 -8.42
C GLN A 172 29.65 7.27 -8.20
N THR A 173 28.37 7.15 -7.91
CA THR A 173 27.43 8.27 -7.69
C THR A 173 27.30 8.54 -6.21
N ASP A 174 27.26 9.81 -5.81
CA ASP A 174 26.98 10.21 -4.43
C ASP A 174 25.45 10.18 -4.18
N LEU A 175 24.98 9.17 -3.44
CA LEU A 175 23.55 8.98 -3.18
C LEU A 175 23.09 9.82 -1.98
N VAL A 176 22.15 10.73 -2.24
CA VAL A 176 21.51 11.57 -1.24
C VAL A 176 20.08 11.06 -1.00
N ARG A 177 19.77 10.65 0.23
CA ARG A 177 18.51 10.04 0.62
C ARG A 177 17.51 11.06 1.12
N PHE A 178 16.27 10.95 0.64
CA PHE A 178 15.15 11.81 1.04
C PHE A 178 13.98 10.97 1.59
N PRO A 179 13.14 11.55 2.45
CA PRO A 179 11.97 10.83 2.99
C PRO A 179 10.85 10.66 1.96
N ASP A 180 10.71 11.61 1.02
CA ASP A 180 9.63 11.67 0.05
C ASP A 180 10.10 12.36 -1.26
N ASN A 181 9.25 12.32 -2.30
CA ASN A 181 9.58 12.90 -3.61
C ASN A 181 9.61 14.44 -3.58
N ASN A 182 8.77 15.09 -2.78
CA ASN A 182 8.76 16.55 -2.70
C ASN A 182 10.11 17.08 -2.18
N ALA A 183 10.69 16.44 -1.18
CA ALA A 183 12.01 16.79 -0.65
C ALA A 183 13.12 16.55 -1.70
N ALA A 184 13.08 15.40 -2.40
CA ALA A 184 14.05 15.06 -3.45
C ALA A 184 13.99 16.06 -4.61
N ILE A 185 12.80 16.33 -5.15
CA ILE A 185 12.58 17.28 -6.25
C ILE A 185 12.93 18.72 -5.85
N SER A 186 12.65 19.12 -4.61
CA SER A 186 13.07 20.43 -4.11
C SER A 186 14.59 20.57 -4.09
N ALA A 187 15.30 19.52 -3.65
CA ALA A 187 16.77 19.48 -3.68
C ALA A 187 17.33 19.48 -5.11
N LEU A 188 16.69 18.79 -6.06
CA LEU A 188 17.06 18.84 -7.47
C LEU A 188 16.86 20.24 -8.05
N ASN A 189 15.70 20.86 -7.80
CA ASN A 189 15.35 22.15 -8.38
C ASN A 189 16.25 23.29 -7.86
N ASN A 190 16.66 23.24 -6.59
CA ASN A 190 17.55 24.26 -6.00
C ASN A 190 19.06 23.96 -6.19
N GLY A 191 19.44 22.86 -6.86
CA GLY A 191 20.82 22.49 -7.14
C GLY A 191 21.57 21.81 -5.97
N THR A 192 20.88 21.42 -4.90
CA THR A 192 21.47 20.64 -3.81
C THR A 192 21.91 19.25 -4.29
N VAL A 193 21.18 18.67 -5.24
CA VAL A 193 21.55 17.46 -5.98
C VAL A 193 21.53 17.72 -7.48
N ASP A 194 22.16 16.86 -8.27
CA ASP A 194 22.33 17.05 -9.72
C ASP A 194 21.27 16.28 -10.52
N ALA A 195 20.77 15.17 -9.95
CA ALA A 195 19.72 14.33 -10.52
C ALA A 195 18.84 13.72 -9.43
N ASP A 196 17.67 13.20 -9.83
CA ASP A 196 16.74 12.46 -8.98
C ASP A 196 16.34 11.18 -9.70
N PHE A 197 16.32 10.03 -8.99
CA PHE A 197 15.98 8.75 -9.56
C PHE A 197 14.67 8.24 -8.95
N LEU A 198 13.61 8.27 -9.77
CA LEU A 198 12.24 8.03 -9.34
C LEU A 198 11.44 7.26 -10.41
N ASP A 199 10.15 7.01 -10.14
CA ASP A 199 9.25 6.37 -11.09
C ASP A 199 9.00 7.27 -12.30
N TYR A 200 9.04 6.69 -13.51
CA TYR A 200 8.92 7.41 -14.77
C TYR A 200 7.64 8.24 -14.87
N GLU A 201 6.50 7.70 -14.48
CA GLU A 201 5.23 8.43 -14.57
C GLU A 201 5.16 9.60 -13.56
N ALA A 202 5.76 9.46 -12.38
CA ALA A 202 5.89 10.58 -11.45
C ALA A 202 6.86 11.65 -11.98
N ALA A 203 7.95 11.24 -12.61
CA ALA A 203 8.90 12.14 -13.23
C ALA A 203 8.29 13.03 -14.33
N LYS A 204 7.32 12.52 -15.12
CA LYS A 204 6.63 13.30 -16.16
C LYS A 204 5.93 14.55 -15.61
N ASP A 205 5.26 14.44 -14.47
CA ASP A 205 4.61 15.59 -13.82
C ASP A 205 5.66 16.61 -13.37
N TYR A 206 6.73 16.15 -12.70
CA TYR A 206 7.81 17.02 -12.24
C TYR A 206 8.60 17.66 -13.39
N ALA A 207 8.90 16.89 -14.45
CA ALA A 207 9.58 17.40 -15.64
C ALA A 207 8.83 18.59 -16.26
N THR A 208 7.51 18.45 -16.36
CA THR A 208 6.65 19.52 -16.90
C THR A 208 6.63 20.75 -15.98
N ARG A 209 6.46 20.53 -14.67
CA ARG A 209 6.33 21.62 -13.68
C ARG A 209 7.61 22.42 -13.48
N PHE A 210 8.77 21.78 -13.54
CA PHE A 210 10.06 22.37 -13.21
C PHE A 210 11.02 22.46 -14.40
N ASN A 211 10.55 22.17 -15.63
CA ASN A 211 11.37 22.21 -16.87
C ASN A 211 12.61 21.32 -16.77
N LEU A 212 12.46 20.13 -16.20
CA LEU A 212 13.49 19.11 -16.07
C LEU A 212 13.50 18.17 -17.28
N ILE A 213 14.56 17.37 -17.43
CA ILE A 213 14.72 16.41 -18.53
C ILE A 213 14.96 15.01 -18.01
N HIS A 214 14.50 14.02 -18.76
CA HIS A 214 14.81 12.61 -18.52
C HIS A 214 16.18 12.30 -19.12
N ALA A 215 17.13 11.88 -18.27
CA ALA A 215 18.48 11.51 -18.69
C ALA A 215 18.61 10.01 -19.02
N ALA A 216 17.83 9.15 -18.36
CA ALA A 216 17.83 7.71 -18.62
C ALA A 216 16.55 7.06 -18.11
N ASP A 217 16.05 6.04 -18.83
CA ASP A 217 14.91 5.23 -18.43
C ASP A 217 15.35 3.78 -18.21
N ILE A 218 14.89 3.16 -17.12
CA ILE A 218 15.31 1.83 -16.67
C ILE A 218 14.05 0.98 -16.46
N PRO A 219 13.92 -0.18 -17.15
CA PRO A 219 12.80 -1.08 -16.95
C PRO A 219 12.75 -1.63 -15.52
N SER A 220 11.54 -1.76 -14.94
CA SER A 220 11.28 -2.34 -13.62
C SER A 220 10.18 -3.41 -13.64
N PHE A 221 10.00 -4.09 -14.78
CA PHE A 221 8.92 -5.08 -14.99
C PHE A 221 9.08 -6.34 -14.16
N ASP A 222 10.27 -6.65 -13.67
CA ASP A 222 10.58 -7.76 -12.77
C ASP A 222 10.18 -7.52 -11.31
N ALA A 223 9.82 -6.28 -10.98
CA ALA A 223 9.35 -5.88 -9.66
C ALA A 223 8.00 -5.16 -9.74
N PRO A 224 6.91 -5.84 -10.20
CA PRO A 224 5.61 -5.22 -10.33
C PRO A 224 5.10 -4.72 -9.00
N ALA A 225 4.33 -3.63 -9.01
CA ALA A 225 3.71 -3.10 -7.80
C ALA A 225 2.61 -4.03 -7.28
N GLY A 226 2.57 -4.25 -5.98
CA GLY A 226 1.58 -5.04 -5.27
C GLY A 226 1.13 -4.37 -3.97
N VAL A 227 0.00 -4.84 -3.44
CA VAL A 227 -0.49 -4.44 -2.12
C VAL A 227 0.28 -5.19 -1.06
N ALA A 228 0.99 -4.47 -0.17
CA ALA A 228 1.69 -5.07 0.97
C ALA A 228 0.70 -5.31 2.12
N ILE A 229 0.75 -6.50 2.74
CA ILE A 229 -0.04 -6.88 3.90
C ILE A 229 0.84 -7.59 4.93
N ALA A 230 0.42 -7.58 6.20
CA ALA A 230 1.13 -8.34 7.23
C ALA A 230 1.11 -9.83 6.91
N LYS A 231 2.18 -10.53 7.31
CA LYS A 231 2.25 -11.99 7.19
C LYS A 231 1.17 -12.69 8.02
N GLY A 232 0.80 -13.91 7.59
CA GLY A 232 -0.18 -14.72 8.32
C GLY A 232 -1.64 -14.33 8.10
N LYS A 233 -1.95 -13.62 7.00
CA LYS A 233 -3.32 -13.24 6.59
C LYS A 233 -3.71 -13.89 5.24
N PRO A 234 -3.73 -15.23 5.12
CA PRO A 234 -3.94 -15.91 3.84
C PRO A 234 -5.32 -15.65 3.23
N GLU A 235 -6.37 -15.54 4.04
CA GLU A 235 -7.74 -15.24 3.58
C GLU A 235 -7.81 -13.83 2.97
N PHE A 236 -7.18 -12.86 3.62
CA PHE A 236 -7.12 -11.48 3.13
C PHE A 236 -6.32 -11.42 1.81
N LYS A 237 -5.16 -12.06 1.75
CA LYS A 237 -4.36 -12.16 0.52
C LYS A 237 -5.14 -12.79 -0.63
N ALA A 238 -5.83 -13.90 -0.37
CA ALA A 238 -6.63 -14.59 -1.39
C ALA A 238 -7.79 -13.72 -1.89
N ALA A 239 -8.48 -13.01 -0.99
CA ALA A 239 -9.56 -12.09 -1.34
C ALA A 239 -9.04 -10.93 -2.20
N LEU A 240 -7.92 -10.29 -1.82
CA LEU A 240 -7.28 -9.23 -2.60
C LEU A 240 -6.91 -9.73 -4.02
N ASN A 241 -6.25 -10.88 -4.12
CA ASN A 241 -5.84 -11.44 -5.42
C ASN A 241 -7.04 -11.68 -6.34
N LYS A 242 -8.12 -12.26 -5.80
CA LYS A 242 -9.35 -12.47 -6.55
C LYS A 242 -9.99 -11.16 -7.02
N ALA A 243 -10.02 -10.14 -6.16
CA ALA A 243 -10.58 -8.83 -6.49
C ALA A 243 -9.74 -8.08 -7.53
N ILE A 244 -8.41 -8.13 -7.43
CA ILE A 244 -7.47 -7.57 -8.41
C ILE A 244 -7.69 -8.22 -9.77
N GLN A 245 -7.75 -9.55 -9.83
CA GLN A 245 -8.01 -10.27 -11.07
C GLN A 245 -9.38 -9.91 -11.66
N ALA A 246 -10.42 -9.82 -10.85
CA ALA A 246 -11.76 -9.43 -11.30
C ALA A 246 -11.78 -8.01 -11.89
N SER A 247 -11.08 -7.05 -11.27
CA SER A 247 -10.95 -5.67 -11.77
C SER A 247 -10.23 -5.60 -13.13
N MET A 248 -9.25 -6.48 -13.34
CA MET A 248 -8.57 -6.62 -14.64
C MET A 248 -9.50 -7.24 -15.69
N GLN A 249 -10.23 -8.29 -15.32
CA GLN A 249 -11.10 -9.03 -16.25
C GLN A 249 -12.31 -8.22 -16.73
N ASP A 250 -12.92 -7.41 -15.86
CA ASP A 250 -14.09 -6.59 -16.22
C ASP A 250 -13.72 -5.23 -16.84
N GLY A 251 -12.42 -4.95 -16.97
CA GLY A 251 -11.88 -3.74 -17.60
C GLY A 251 -11.86 -2.51 -16.69
N THR A 252 -12.19 -2.62 -15.40
CA THR A 252 -12.10 -1.50 -14.44
C THR A 252 -10.66 -1.03 -14.31
N TRP A 253 -9.71 -1.96 -14.14
CA TRP A 253 -8.28 -1.66 -14.11
C TRP A 253 -7.84 -0.87 -15.38
N LYS A 254 -8.28 -1.32 -16.56
CA LYS A 254 -7.95 -0.65 -17.83
C LYS A 254 -8.45 0.79 -17.86
N LYS A 255 -9.69 1.06 -17.44
CA LYS A 255 -10.28 2.41 -17.40
C LYS A 255 -9.50 3.32 -16.44
N LEU A 256 -9.09 2.80 -15.27
CA LEU A 256 -8.29 3.54 -14.32
C LEU A 256 -6.88 3.82 -14.86
N TYR A 257 -6.28 2.84 -15.54
CA TYR A 257 -4.98 3.03 -16.19
C TYR A 257 -5.03 4.14 -17.25
N GLU A 258 -6.01 4.10 -18.16
CA GLU A 258 -6.20 5.12 -19.20
C GLU A 258 -6.46 6.53 -18.62
N LYS A 259 -7.15 6.60 -17.49
CA LYS A 259 -7.41 7.86 -16.78
C LYS A 259 -6.13 8.46 -16.20
N TRP A 260 -5.31 7.64 -15.53
CA TRP A 260 -4.18 8.12 -14.74
C TRP A 260 -2.85 8.16 -15.51
N PHE A 261 -2.71 7.35 -16.55
CA PHE A 261 -1.52 7.24 -17.39
C PHE A 261 -1.82 7.52 -18.87
N PRO A 262 -2.38 8.70 -19.20
CA PRO A 262 -2.76 9.02 -20.58
C PRO A 262 -1.53 9.00 -21.50
N GLY A 263 -1.63 8.25 -22.61
CA GLY A 263 -0.55 8.11 -23.58
C GLY A 263 0.60 7.17 -23.18
N SER A 264 0.59 6.60 -22.00
CA SER A 264 1.59 5.60 -21.58
C SER A 264 1.27 4.23 -22.17
N PRO A 265 2.30 3.45 -22.56
CA PRO A 265 2.10 2.08 -23.03
C PRO A 265 1.42 1.23 -21.94
N MET A 266 0.30 0.60 -22.31
CA MET A 266 -0.44 -0.23 -21.36
C MET A 266 0.23 -1.60 -21.20
N PRO A 267 0.56 -2.04 -19.97
CA PRO A 267 1.14 -3.35 -19.72
C PRO A 267 0.15 -4.47 -20.09
N LYS A 268 0.46 -5.23 -21.15
CA LYS A 268 -0.46 -6.23 -21.75
C LYS A 268 -0.84 -7.34 -20.76
N GLN A 269 0.04 -7.68 -19.82
CA GLN A 269 -0.19 -8.74 -18.82
C GLN A 269 -1.35 -8.47 -17.86
N TYR A 270 -1.87 -7.23 -17.81
CA TYR A 270 -3.00 -6.85 -16.95
C TYR A 270 -4.30 -6.65 -17.73
N LEU A 271 -4.30 -6.92 -19.03
CA LEU A 271 -5.50 -6.83 -19.86
C LEU A 271 -6.33 -8.12 -19.80
N PRO A 272 -7.66 -8.03 -20.01
CA PRO A 272 -8.50 -9.21 -20.20
C PRO A 272 -7.92 -10.12 -21.29
N ASN A 273 -7.87 -11.43 -21.02
CA ASN A 273 -7.32 -12.44 -21.93
C ASN A 273 -5.80 -12.34 -22.21
N ALA A 274 -5.01 -11.72 -21.36
CA ALA A 274 -3.58 -11.87 -21.34
C ALA A 274 -3.24 -13.25 -20.76
N GLY A 275 -3.23 -14.28 -21.61
CA GLY A 275 -2.89 -15.67 -21.27
C GLY A 275 -2.03 -16.26 -22.37
#